data_078c3ff1bcaea0fe8cb053780e997780
#
_entry.id   078c3ff1bcaea0fe8cb053780e997780
#
_cell.length_a   1.000
_cell.length_b   1.000
_cell.length_c   1.000
_cell.angle_alpha   90.00
_cell.angle_beta   90.00
_cell.angle_gamma   90.00
#
_symmetry.space_group_name_H-M   'P 1'
#
loop_
_entity.id
_entity.type
_entity.pdbx_description
1 polymer ?
#
loop_
_entity_poly.entity_id
_entity_poly.type
_entity_poly.pdbx_seq_one_letter_code
_entity_poly.pdbx_strand_id
1 'polypeptide(L)'
;MPSPVHGDPTRLLVAGDTHGNHLHWKHVLLPAAREHQVDGIVQLGDFGYWPLTGEGLNYLAWLSAELDDDDLRVIFVDGNHEDHKALRQLPTRPDGFVEVTDRILWAPRGHRWTWQGVLFLALGGAYSIDRQYRKLDSGRWGWFKEEVITPEEAQQAIAGGPADVLLTHDAPAGALPMVAGGRHDPATLQSARHVQAVAEATKPQLLLHGHWHQFQQVRLPGQETEVIGLSYDGTRKSWLVLDLPGLEITHEPAGGPLAI
;
A
#
# COMPACT_ATOMS: atom_id res chain seq x y z
N MET A 1 -24.39 -2.91 -12.78
CA MET A 1 -22.93 -2.91 -12.61
C MET A 1 -22.57 -4.32 -12.19
N PRO A 2 -21.50 -4.95 -12.70
CA PRO A 2 -21.07 -6.24 -12.17
C PRO A 2 -20.76 -6.05 -10.69
N SER A 3 -21.21 -7.00 -9.88
CA SER A 3 -20.90 -7.04 -8.44
C SER A 3 -19.38 -7.00 -8.29
N PRO A 4 -18.81 -6.16 -7.38
CA PRO A 4 -17.38 -6.14 -7.19
C PRO A 4 -16.92 -7.54 -6.82
N VAL A 5 -15.92 -8.05 -7.52
CA VAL A 5 -15.39 -9.42 -7.38
C VAL A 5 -14.85 -9.71 -5.96
N HIS A 6 -14.82 -8.69 -5.09
CA HIS A 6 -14.22 -8.71 -3.76
C HIS A 6 -15.21 -8.37 -2.64
N GLY A 7 -16.50 -8.49 -2.90
CA GLY A 7 -17.51 -8.04 -1.95
C GLY A 7 -17.54 -6.51 -1.84
N ASP A 8 -18.19 -6.04 -0.81
CA ASP A 8 -18.33 -4.62 -0.45
C ASP A 8 -17.97 -4.52 1.05
N PRO A 9 -16.67 -4.58 1.40
CA PRO A 9 -16.22 -4.70 2.78
C PRO A 9 -16.67 -3.51 3.63
N THR A 10 -16.97 -3.79 4.90
CA THR A 10 -17.37 -2.79 5.89
C THR A 10 -16.23 -2.46 6.84
N ARG A 11 -15.26 -3.38 6.95
CA ARG A 11 -14.13 -3.25 7.87
C ARG A 11 -12.86 -3.79 7.22
N LEU A 12 -11.83 -2.95 7.14
CA LEU A 12 -10.56 -3.26 6.52
C LEU A 12 -9.43 -3.29 7.54
N LEU A 13 -8.53 -4.27 7.42
CA LEU A 13 -7.19 -4.13 8.00
C LEU A 13 -6.32 -3.44 6.97
N VAL A 14 -5.68 -2.33 7.35
CA VAL A 14 -4.71 -1.63 6.50
C VAL A 14 -3.31 -1.87 7.06
N ALA A 15 -2.41 -2.41 6.25
CA ALA A 15 -1.04 -2.75 6.64
C ALA A 15 -0.02 -1.90 5.88
N GLY A 16 1.03 -1.48 6.58
CA GLY A 16 2.24 -0.90 6.00
C GLY A 16 3.10 -1.96 5.31
N ASP A 17 4.38 -1.65 5.15
CA ASP A 17 5.34 -2.47 4.41
C ASP A 17 5.49 -3.88 5.03
N THR A 18 5.38 -4.90 4.20
CA THR A 18 5.45 -6.32 4.65
C THR A 18 6.67 -7.06 4.12
N HIS A 19 7.32 -6.57 3.07
CA HIS A 19 8.56 -7.08 2.47
C HIS A 19 8.57 -8.60 2.21
N GLY A 20 7.40 -9.23 2.04
CA GLY A 20 7.27 -10.68 1.90
C GLY A 20 7.56 -11.44 3.20
N ASN A 21 7.50 -10.80 4.35
CA ASN A 21 7.73 -11.41 5.66
C ASN A 21 6.52 -12.23 6.10
N HIS A 22 6.55 -13.54 5.80
CA HIS A 22 5.48 -14.47 6.16
C HIS A 22 5.27 -14.61 7.67
N LEU A 23 6.29 -14.38 8.51
CA LEU A 23 6.14 -14.41 9.96
C LEU A 23 5.31 -13.21 10.47
N HIS A 24 5.49 -12.04 9.87
CA HIS A 24 4.67 -10.87 10.20
C HIS A 24 3.20 -11.10 9.82
N TRP A 25 2.93 -11.66 8.64
CA TRP A 25 1.58 -12.05 8.26
C TRP A 25 0.99 -13.07 9.24
N LYS A 26 1.72 -14.14 9.54
CA LYS A 26 1.26 -15.25 10.36
C LYS A 26 1.01 -14.88 11.81
N HIS A 27 1.87 -14.04 12.40
CA HIS A 27 1.85 -13.77 13.83
C HIS A 27 1.28 -12.41 14.22
N VAL A 28 1.09 -11.50 13.25
CA VAL A 28 0.59 -10.14 13.50
C VAL A 28 -0.66 -9.86 12.66
N LEU A 29 -0.56 -9.83 11.33
CA LEU A 29 -1.65 -9.32 10.49
C LEU A 29 -2.86 -10.25 10.45
N LEU A 30 -2.69 -11.54 10.20
CA LEU A 30 -3.81 -12.50 10.15
C LEU A 30 -4.49 -12.67 11.52
N PRO A 31 -3.76 -12.79 12.66
CA PRO A 31 -4.39 -12.74 13.97
C PRO A 31 -5.17 -11.45 14.23
N ALA A 32 -4.62 -10.28 13.87
CA ALA A 32 -5.32 -9.01 14.00
C ALA A 32 -6.58 -8.96 13.12
N ALA A 33 -6.50 -9.46 11.89
CA ALA A 33 -7.65 -9.54 10.98
C ALA A 33 -8.78 -10.38 11.59
N ARG A 34 -8.46 -11.54 12.18
CA ARG A 34 -9.42 -12.41 12.87
C ARG A 34 -10.00 -11.76 14.13
N GLU A 35 -9.14 -11.17 14.98
CA GLU A 35 -9.54 -10.51 16.23
C GLU A 35 -10.52 -9.35 15.97
N HIS A 36 -10.22 -8.55 14.95
CA HIS A 36 -11.04 -7.39 14.60
C HIS A 36 -12.17 -7.73 13.61
N GLN A 37 -12.28 -9.00 13.20
CA GLN A 37 -13.33 -9.45 12.27
C GLN A 37 -13.39 -8.61 10.98
N VAL A 38 -12.23 -8.36 10.38
CA VAL A 38 -12.17 -7.62 9.11
C VAL A 38 -12.63 -8.50 7.96
N ASP A 39 -13.20 -7.88 6.93
CA ASP A 39 -13.70 -8.54 5.73
C ASP A 39 -12.90 -8.20 4.47
N GLY A 40 -11.75 -7.51 4.64
CA GLY A 40 -10.77 -7.25 3.60
C GLY A 40 -9.47 -6.70 4.17
N ILE A 41 -8.38 -6.81 3.41
CA ILE A 41 -7.07 -6.29 3.76
C ILE A 41 -6.56 -5.39 2.63
N VAL A 42 -6.05 -4.21 3.01
CA VAL A 42 -5.34 -3.29 2.13
C VAL A 42 -3.89 -3.21 2.58
N GLN A 43 -2.94 -3.30 1.64
CA GLN A 43 -1.51 -3.22 1.95
C GLN A 43 -0.86 -2.09 1.13
N LEU A 44 -0.03 -1.28 1.78
CA LEU A 44 0.43 0.03 1.31
C LEU A 44 1.79 0.00 0.59
N GLY A 45 2.10 -1.10 -0.12
CA GLY A 45 3.33 -1.24 -0.92
C GLY A 45 4.49 -1.92 -0.18
N ASP A 46 5.52 -2.27 -0.92
CA ASP A 46 6.57 -3.17 -0.45
C ASP A 46 5.98 -4.49 0.08
N PHE A 47 5.04 -5.00 -0.71
CA PHE A 47 4.28 -6.21 -0.42
C PHE A 47 5.16 -7.46 -0.42
N GLY A 48 6.15 -7.49 -1.31
CA GLY A 48 7.04 -8.64 -1.51
C GLY A 48 6.69 -9.46 -2.75
N TYR A 49 6.26 -8.82 -3.82
CA TYR A 49 5.96 -9.49 -5.09
C TYR A 49 7.23 -9.81 -5.89
N TRP A 50 7.75 -11.03 -5.73
CA TRP A 50 8.95 -11.53 -6.39
C TRP A 50 8.73 -12.90 -7.03
N PRO A 51 7.86 -13.04 -8.04
CA PRO A 51 7.42 -14.31 -8.58
C PRO A 51 8.52 -15.10 -9.31
N LEU A 52 9.64 -14.47 -9.67
CA LEU A 52 10.76 -15.11 -10.35
C LEU A 52 11.77 -15.75 -9.37
N THR A 53 11.56 -15.62 -8.05
CA THR A 53 12.37 -16.26 -7.02
C THR A 53 11.58 -17.40 -6.36
N GLY A 54 12.28 -18.45 -5.94
CA GLY A 54 11.62 -19.56 -5.21
C GLY A 54 11.01 -19.10 -3.88
N GLU A 55 11.66 -18.16 -3.20
CA GLU A 55 11.17 -17.57 -1.96
C GLU A 55 9.89 -16.76 -2.18
N GLY A 56 9.88 -15.89 -3.21
CA GLY A 56 8.71 -15.10 -3.54
C GLY A 56 7.52 -15.94 -4.01
N LEU A 57 7.75 -16.99 -4.82
CA LEU A 57 6.69 -17.93 -5.19
C LEU A 57 6.10 -18.64 -3.98
N ASN A 58 6.95 -19.11 -3.06
CA ASN A 58 6.51 -19.78 -1.85
C ASN A 58 5.72 -18.82 -0.94
N TYR A 59 6.16 -17.55 -0.82
CA TYR A 59 5.44 -16.52 -0.07
C TYR A 59 4.04 -16.30 -0.64
N LEU A 60 3.92 -16.07 -1.94
CA LEU A 60 2.63 -15.81 -2.59
C LEU A 60 1.67 -17.00 -2.46
N ALA A 61 2.18 -18.23 -2.67
CA ALA A 61 1.37 -19.44 -2.55
C ALA A 61 0.91 -19.66 -1.10
N TRP A 62 1.82 -19.52 -0.12
CA TRP A 62 1.50 -19.64 1.29
C TRP A 62 0.46 -18.61 1.73
N LEU A 63 0.69 -17.32 1.41
CA LEU A 63 -0.23 -16.25 1.81
C LEU A 63 -1.61 -16.43 1.16
N SER A 64 -1.66 -16.83 -0.11
CA SER A 64 -2.93 -17.09 -0.80
C SER A 64 -3.73 -18.21 -0.11
N ALA A 65 -3.06 -19.27 0.36
CA ALA A 65 -3.71 -20.34 1.10
C ALA A 65 -4.25 -19.90 2.47
N GLU A 66 -3.45 -19.14 3.25
CA GLU A 66 -3.90 -18.59 4.55
C GLU A 66 -5.11 -17.64 4.39
N LEU A 67 -5.11 -16.82 3.33
CA LEU A 67 -6.21 -15.93 3.02
C LEU A 67 -7.48 -16.70 2.58
N ASP A 68 -7.31 -17.82 1.88
CA ASP A 68 -8.41 -18.69 1.49
C ASP A 68 -9.07 -19.37 2.70
N ASP A 69 -8.26 -19.83 3.65
CA ASP A 69 -8.73 -20.43 4.90
C ASP A 69 -9.54 -19.43 5.76
N ASP A 70 -9.21 -18.15 5.71
CA ASP A 70 -9.90 -17.08 6.43
C ASP A 70 -11.03 -16.41 5.62
N ASP A 71 -11.26 -16.82 4.38
CA ASP A 71 -12.13 -16.15 3.40
C ASP A 71 -11.82 -14.66 3.21
N LEU A 72 -10.55 -14.31 3.29
CA LEU A 72 -10.05 -12.95 3.13
C LEU A 72 -9.41 -12.73 1.75
N ARG A 73 -9.26 -11.47 1.37
CA ARG A 73 -8.46 -11.01 0.22
C ARG A 73 -7.59 -9.85 0.60
N VAL A 74 -6.44 -9.76 -0.07
CA VAL A 74 -5.54 -8.61 0.01
C VAL A 74 -5.58 -7.85 -1.28
N ILE A 75 -5.79 -6.53 -1.18
CA ILE A 75 -5.50 -5.58 -2.24
C ILE A 75 -4.25 -4.81 -1.83
N PHE A 76 -3.23 -4.76 -2.68
CA PHE A 76 -2.04 -3.96 -2.41
C PHE A 76 -1.81 -2.89 -3.48
N VAL A 77 -1.23 -1.76 -3.10
CA VAL A 77 -0.59 -0.83 -4.02
C VAL A 77 0.88 -1.22 -4.17
N ASP A 78 1.51 -0.94 -5.29
CA ASP A 78 2.93 -1.24 -5.45
C ASP A 78 3.80 -0.29 -4.63
N GLY A 79 4.87 -0.81 -4.02
CA GLY A 79 5.92 -0.04 -3.38
C GLY A 79 7.12 0.18 -4.32
N ASN A 80 8.31 0.37 -3.75
CA ASN A 80 9.54 0.42 -4.55
C ASN A 80 10.32 -0.90 -4.56
N HIS A 81 9.88 -1.90 -3.78
CA HIS A 81 10.53 -3.20 -3.65
C HIS A 81 9.78 -4.36 -4.33
N GLU A 82 8.93 -4.13 -5.31
CA GLU A 82 8.31 -5.17 -6.14
C GLU A 82 9.13 -5.49 -7.39
N ASP A 83 8.93 -6.69 -7.96
CA ASP A 83 9.32 -6.96 -9.35
C ASP A 83 8.34 -6.26 -10.30
N HIS A 84 8.55 -4.97 -10.52
CA HIS A 84 7.69 -4.13 -11.34
C HIS A 84 7.57 -4.63 -12.79
N LYS A 85 8.63 -5.26 -13.30
CA LYS A 85 8.60 -5.81 -14.66
C LYS A 85 7.64 -6.98 -14.75
N ALA A 86 7.67 -7.90 -13.80
CA ALA A 86 6.76 -9.03 -13.75
C ALA A 86 5.33 -8.57 -13.42
N LEU A 87 5.16 -7.65 -12.46
CA LEU A 87 3.86 -7.14 -12.03
C LEU A 87 3.09 -6.48 -13.17
N ARG A 88 3.76 -5.63 -13.96
CA ARG A 88 3.16 -4.90 -15.09
C ARG A 88 2.89 -5.78 -16.32
N GLN A 89 3.31 -7.03 -16.33
CA GLN A 89 2.98 -7.99 -17.39
C GLN A 89 1.70 -8.78 -17.12
N LEU A 90 1.19 -8.74 -15.90
CA LEU A 90 -0.05 -9.41 -15.54
C LEU A 90 -1.25 -8.73 -16.23
N PRO A 91 -2.26 -9.50 -16.65
CA PRO A 91 -3.43 -8.95 -17.31
C PRO A 91 -4.32 -8.18 -16.32
N THR A 92 -4.80 -7.02 -16.74
CA THR A 92 -5.79 -6.26 -15.98
C THR A 92 -7.16 -6.92 -16.10
N ARG A 93 -7.86 -7.08 -15.00
CA ARG A 93 -9.22 -7.62 -14.92
C ARG A 93 -10.27 -6.58 -15.42
N PRO A 94 -11.48 -7.01 -15.73
CA PRO A 94 -12.55 -6.09 -16.14
C PRO A 94 -12.92 -5.04 -15.08
N ASP A 95 -12.66 -5.32 -13.79
CA ASP A 95 -12.86 -4.39 -12.67
C ASP A 95 -11.70 -3.43 -12.44
N GLY A 96 -10.62 -3.53 -13.22
CA GLY A 96 -9.46 -2.66 -13.18
C GLY A 96 -8.33 -3.12 -12.24
N PHE A 97 -8.57 -4.11 -11.39
CA PHE A 97 -7.51 -4.74 -10.60
C PHE A 97 -6.67 -5.70 -11.46
N VAL A 98 -5.50 -6.04 -10.95
CA VAL A 98 -4.63 -7.07 -11.53
C VAL A 98 -4.56 -8.24 -10.57
N GLU A 99 -4.87 -9.44 -11.07
CA GLU A 99 -4.86 -10.65 -10.28
C GLU A 99 -3.44 -11.23 -10.19
N VAL A 100 -2.90 -11.29 -8.98
CA VAL A 100 -1.64 -11.98 -8.67
C VAL A 100 -1.92 -13.44 -8.32
N THR A 101 -2.91 -13.66 -7.47
CA THR A 101 -3.57 -14.93 -7.20
C THR A 101 -5.06 -14.68 -7.02
N ASP A 102 -5.87 -15.70 -6.84
CA ASP A 102 -7.31 -15.56 -6.57
C ASP A 102 -7.64 -14.82 -5.26
N ARG A 103 -6.67 -14.71 -4.34
CA ARG A 103 -6.80 -14.00 -3.05
C ARG A 103 -5.95 -12.74 -2.93
N ILE A 104 -5.04 -12.49 -3.88
CA ILE A 104 -4.10 -11.36 -3.86
C ILE A 104 -4.26 -10.55 -5.14
N LEU A 105 -4.58 -9.27 -5.00
CA LEU A 105 -4.78 -8.34 -6.10
C LEU A 105 -3.87 -7.13 -5.97
N TRP A 106 -3.38 -6.68 -7.09
CA TRP A 106 -2.71 -5.39 -7.19
C TRP A 106 -3.70 -4.33 -7.70
N ALA A 107 -3.75 -3.17 -7.03
CA ALA A 107 -4.42 -1.96 -7.49
C ALA A 107 -3.43 -1.09 -8.26
N PRO A 108 -3.48 -1.04 -9.61
CA PRO A 108 -2.56 -0.23 -10.40
C PRO A 108 -2.69 1.26 -10.09
N ARG A 109 -1.64 2.02 -10.34
CA ARG A 109 -1.62 3.48 -10.15
C ARG A 109 -2.71 4.17 -10.96
N GLY A 110 -3.50 5.00 -10.30
CA GLY A 110 -4.68 5.67 -10.88
C GLY A 110 -5.96 4.83 -10.86
N HIS A 111 -5.90 3.55 -10.43
CA HIS A 111 -7.09 2.72 -10.31
C HIS A 111 -8.01 3.25 -9.20
N ARG A 112 -9.33 3.18 -9.47
CA ARG A 112 -10.39 3.66 -8.58
C ARG A 112 -11.47 2.61 -8.39
N TRP A 113 -11.94 2.46 -7.18
CA TRP A 113 -13.08 1.59 -6.86
C TRP A 113 -13.87 2.15 -5.69
N THR A 114 -15.04 1.60 -5.46
CA THR A 114 -15.94 2.05 -4.40
C THR A 114 -16.27 0.89 -3.49
N TRP A 115 -16.14 1.09 -2.16
CA TRP A 115 -16.65 0.22 -1.12
C TRP A 115 -17.51 1.02 -0.15
N GLN A 116 -18.70 0.51 0.19
CA GLN A 116 -19.68 1.18 1.08
C GLN A 116 -19.95 2.64 0.68
N GLY A 117 -19.86 2.96 -0.60
CA GLY A 117 -20.00 4.33 -1.11
C GLY A 117 -18.75 5.21 -0.98
N VAL A 118 -17.69 4.73 -0.34
CA VAL A 118 -16.38 5.42 -0.22
C VAL A 118 -15.55 5.17 -1.46
N LEU A 119 -15.08 6.21 -2.11
CA LEU A 119 -14.26 6.14 -3.33
C LEU A 119 -12.77 6.10 -2.98
N PHE A 120 -12.14 4.98 -3.29
CA PHE A 120 -10.69 4.75 -3.16
C PHE A 120 -9.95 5.11 -4.44
N LEU A 121 -8.73 5.61 -4.30
CA LEU A 121 -7.76 5.85 -5.36
C LEU A 121 -6.40 5.24 -4.98
N ALA A 122 -5.83 4.41 -5.84
CA ALA A 122 -4.49 3.86 -5.69
C ALA A 122 -3.44 4.73 -6.41
N LEU A 123 -2.31 4.99 -5.73
CA LEU A 123 -1.12 5.61 -6.31
C LEU A 123 0.14 5.04 -5.64
N GLY A 124 0.48 3.80 -6.00
CA GLY A 124 1.70 3.15 -5.52
C GLY A 124 2.98 3.77 -6.07
N GLY A 125 4.11 3.19 -5.66
CA GLY A 125 5.46 3.59 -6.06
C GLY A 125 6.10 4.63 -5.16
N ALA A 126 7.45 4.58 -5.11
CA ALA A 126 8.28 5.55 -4.44
C ALA A 126 9.69 5.57 -5.04
N TYR A 127 10.49 6.57 -4.65
CA TYR A 127 11.88 6.64 -5.04
C TYR A 127 12.78 5.90 -4.05
N SER A 128 13.63 5.01 -4.56
CA SER A 128 14.60 4.25 -3.73
C SER A 128 15.91 4.99 -3.56
N ILE A 129 16.28 5.32 -2.33
CA ILE A 129 17.58 5.91 -2.00
C ILE A 129 18.73 4.92 -2.19
N ASP A 130 18.46 3.63 -2.10
CA ASP A 130 19.41 2.51 -2.23
C ASP A 130 19.53 1.97 -3.67
N ARG A 131 18.89 2.60 -4.66
CA ARG A 131 18.84 2.16 -6.06
C ARG A 131 20.19 1.77 -6.67
N GLN A 132 21.28 2.42 -6.25
CA GLN A 132 22.60 2.12 -6.81
C GLN A 132 23.11 0.74 -6.38
N TYR A 133 22.81 0.34 -5.15
CA TYR A 133 23.15 -1.00 -4.64
C TYR A 133 22.25 -2.05 -5.29
N ARG A 134 20.95 -1.78 -5.39
CA ARG A 134 19.95 -2.70 -5.98
C ARG A 134 20.12 -2.94 -7.47
N LYS A 135 20.67 -2.00 -8.22
CA LYS A 135 21.00 -2.19 -9.65
C LYS A 135 22.00 -3.32 -9.92
N LEU A 136 22.80 -3.69 -8.92
CA LEU A 136 23.78 -4.76 -9.01
C LEU A 136 23.16 -6.12 -8.66
N ASP A 137 21.97 -6.14 -8.10
CA ASP A 137 21.23 -7.34 -7.73
C ASP A 137 20.16 -7.63 -8.77
N SER A 138 20.19 -8.83 -9.35
CA SER A 138 19.18 -9.30 -10.32
C SER A 138 18.09 -10.15 -9.68
N GLY A 139 18.13 -10.33 -8.34
CA GLY A 139 17.20 -11.14 -7.57
C GLY A 139 16.08 -10.32 -6.91
N ARG A 140 15.66 -10.75 -5.72
CA ARG A 140 14.58 -10.16 -4.90
C ARG A 140 14.70 -8.65 -4.66
N TRP A 141 15.91 -8.11 -4.67
CA TRP A 141 16.17 -6.70 -4.37
C TRP A 141 16.54 -5.88 -5.62
N GLY A 142 16.26 -6.40 -6.82
CA GLY A 142 16.52 -5.70 -8.08
C GLY A 142 15.87 -4.32 -8.10
N TRP A 143 16.49 -3.39 -8.84
CA TRP A 143 15.95 -2.06 -9.04
C TRP A 143 15.28 -1.95 -10.42
N PHE A 144 14.12 -1.32 -10.45
CA PHE A 144 13.36 -1.04 -11.66
C PHE A 144 13.07 0.46 -11.76
N LYS A 145 13.17 1.02 -12.97
CA LYS A 145 12.82 2.43 -13.19
C LYS A 145 11.33 2.70 -12.96
N GLU A 146 10.53 1.65 -13.06
CA GLU A 146 9.07 1.64 -12.92
C GLU A 146 8.63 1.80 -11.46
N GLU A 147 9.54 1.70 -10.48
CA GLU A 147 9.19 1.91 -9.06
C GLU A 147 8.81 3.37 -8.77
N VAL A 148 9.34 4.33 -9.54
CA VAL A 148 9.09 5.75 -9.35
C VAL A 148 7.78 6.17 -10.01
N ILE A 149 6.99 6.99 -9.31
CA ILE A 149 5.78 7.59 -9.88
C ILE A 149 6.18 8.54 -11.02
N THR A 150 5.57 8.35 -12.19
CA THR A 150 5.79 9.26 -13.33
C THR A 150 4.82 10.44 -13.32
N PRO A 151 5.16 11.56 -13.98
CA PRO A 151 4.23 12.68 -14.15
C PRO A 151 2.90 12.25 -14.81
N GLU A 152 2.97 11.32 -15.76
CA GLU A 152 1.82 10.81 -16.50
C GLU A 152 0.89 9.99 -15.58
N GLU A 153 1.44 9.14 -14.71
CA GLU A 153 0.67 8.38 -13.72
C GLU A 153 -0.02 9.32 -12.70
N ALA A 154 0.69 10.35 -12.24
CA ALA A 154 0.10 11.38 -11.37
C ALA A 154 -1.02 12.15 -12.07
N GLN A 155 -0.83 12.57 -13.33
CA GLN A 155 -1.87 13.25 -14.12
C GLN A 155 -3.09 12.35 -14.37
N GLN A 156 -2.89 11.07 -14.66
CA GLN A 156 -3.99 10.11 -14.81
C GLN A 156 -4.80 9.97 -13.51
N ALA A 157 -4.12 9.87 -12.37
CA ALA A 157 -4.80 9.82 -11.06
C ALA A 157 -5.62 11.09 -10.80
N ILE A 158 -5.10 12.27 -11.14
CA ILE A 158 -5.79 13.58 -11.03
C ILE A 158 -7.00 13.66 -11.95
N ALA A 159 -6.87 13.19 -13.20
CA ALA A 159 -7.92 13.28 -14.21
C ALA A 159 -9.22 12.56 -13.81
N GLY A 160 -9.14 11.58 -12.91
CA GLY A 160 -10.30 10.87 -12.36
C GLY A 160 -11.15 11.69 -11.37
N GLY A 161 -10.71 12.90 -11.00
CA GLY A 161 -11.44 13.79 -10.08
C GLY A 161 -11.26 13.45 -8.58
N PRO A 162 -12.16 13.90 -7.70
CA PRO A 162 -12.08 13.68 -6.26
C PRO A 162 -12.03 12.19 -5.86
N ALA A 163 -11.48 11.90 -4.69
CA ALA A 163 -11.52 10.59 -4.03
C ALA A 163 -11.69 10.80 -2.52
N ASP A 164 -12.28 9.82 -1.82
CA ASP A 164 -12.45 9.90 -0.36
C ASP A 164 -11.21 9.38 0.37
N VAL A 165 -10.62 8.30 -0.15
CA VAL A 165 -9.41 7.69 0.39
C VAL A 165 -8.35 7.57 -0.71
N LEU A 166 -7.15 8.10 -0.43
CA LEU A 166 -5.97 7.96 -1.29
C LEU A 166 -4.99 6.98 -0.63
N LEU A 167 -4.74 5.86 -1.32
CA LEU A 167 -3.76 4.85 -0.90
C LEU A 167 -2.48 5.06 -1.69
N THR A 168 -1.39 5.33 -0.99
CA THR A 168 -0.08 5.55 -1.61
C THR A 168 0.97 4.64 -0.97
N HIS A 169 2.14 4.52 -1.60
CA HIS A 169 3.29 3.97 -0.90
C HIS A 169 4.15 5.10 -0.33
N ASP A 170 4.46 6.12 -1.13
CA ASP A 170 5.22 7.29 -0.66
C ASP A 170 4.33 8.31 0.06
N ALA A 171 4.93 9.14 0.93
CA ALA A 171 4.27 10.23 1.62
C ALA A 171 4.12 11.49 0.72
N PRO A 172 3.10 12.33 0.93
CA PRO A 172 3.03 13.63 0.27
C PRO A 172 4.09 14.59 0.80
N ALA A 173 4.61 15.49 -0.06
CA ALA A 173 5.71 16.39 0.27
C ALA A 173 5.48 17.26 1.53
N GLY A 174 4.21 17.63 1.79
CA GLY A 174 3.82 18.41 2.96
C GLY A 174 3.76 17.61 4.27
N ALA A 175 3.89 16.28 4.21
CA ALA A 175 3.85 15.39 5.36
C ALA A 175 5.00 14.36 5.32
N LEU A 176 6.14 14.71 4.75
CA LEU A 176 7.31 13.83 4.77
C LEU A 176 7.82 13.61 6.20
N PRO A 177 8.03 12.35 6.62
CA PRO A 177 8.64 12.06 7.91
C PRO A 177 10.05 12.64 8.02
N MET A 178 10.46 12.99 9.23
CA MET A 178 11.80 13.49 9.50
C MET A 178 12.84 12.39 9.33
N VAL A 179 13.90 12.69 8.59
CA VAL A 179 15.04 11.77 8.40
C VAL A 179 16.28 12.25 9.14
N ALA A 180 17.20 11.32 9.44
CA ALA A 180 18.48 11.66 10.02
C ALA A 180 19.24 12.64 9.10
N GLY A 181 19.74 13.75 9.67
CA GLY A 181 20.39 14.82 8.91
C GLY A 181 19.47 15.90 8.35
N GLY A 182 18.13 15.75 8.51
CA GLY A 182 17.14 16.80 8.24
C GLY A 182 16.96 17.21 6.77
N ARG A 183 17.51 16.44 5.82
CA ARG A 183 17.42 16.74 4.39
C ARG A 183 17.06 15.48 3.60
N HIS A 184 16.03 15.60 2.77
CA HIS A 184 15.66 14.57 1.81
C HIS A 184 16.44 14.71 0.50
N ASP A 185 16.72 13.59 -0.15
CA ASP A 185 17.29 13.57 -1.50
C ASP A 185 16.33 14.31 -2.47
N PRO A 186 16.85 15.08 -3.45
CA PRO A 186 16.01 15.79 -4.42
C PRO A 186 15.05 14.88 -5.21
N ALA A 187 15.43 13.64 -5.50
CA ALA A 187 14.57 12.71 -6.21
C ALA A 187 13.47 12.14 -5.29
N THR A 188 13.75 11.93 -4.00
CA THR A 188 12.72 11.64 -2.98
C THR A 188 11.70 12.78 -2.92
N LEU A 189 12.16 14.04 -2.85
CA LEU A 189 11.27 15.20 -2.87
C LEU A 189 10.43 15.26 -4.15
N GLN A 190 10.98 14.84 -5.29
CA GLN A 190 10.22 14.83 -6.54
C GLN A 190 9.12 13.76 -6.52
N SER A 191 9.39 12.55 -6.01
CA SER A 191 8.41 11.50 -5.82
C SER A 191 7.27 11.98 -4.90
N ALA A 192 7.62 12.49 -3.73
CA ALA A 192 6.66 13.02 -2.76
C ALA A 192 5.81 14.20 -3.30
N ARG A 193 6.34 15.01 -4.22
CA ARG A 193 5.58 16.09 -4.91
C ARG A 193 4.50 15.54 -5.84
N HIS A 194 4.72 14.39 -6.47
CA HIS A 194 3.67 13.75 -7.27
C HIS A 194 2.51 13.31 -6.38
N VAL A 195 2.80 12.68 -5.22
CA VAL A 195 1.77 12.35 -4.23
C VAL A 195 1.04 13.60 -3.72
N GLN A 196 1.79 14.65 -3.39
CA GLN A 196 1.22 15.94 -2.97
C GLN A 196 0.26 16.52 -4.01
N ALA A 197 0.67 16.57 -5.28
CA ALA A 197 -0.16 17.11 -6.36
C ALA A 197 -1.46 16.31 -6.56
N VAL A 198 -1.39 14.98 -6.43
CA VAL A 198 -2.59 14.13 -6.49
C VAL A 198 -3.49 14.38 -5.28
N ALA A 199 -2.94 14.46 -4.05
CA ALA A 199 -3.73 14.77 -2.86
C ALA A 199 -4.41 16.15 -2.95
N GLU A 200 -3.71 17.17 -3.45
CA GLU A 200 -4.26 18.51 -3.64
C GLU A 200 -5.42 18.56 -4.65
N ALA A 201 -5.30 17.80 -5.73
CA ALA A 201 -6.30 17.77 -6.79
C ALA A 201 -7.51 16.90 -6.44
N THR A 202 -7.30 15.76 -5.77
CA THR A 202 -8.34 14.78 -5.46
C THR A 202 -9.02 15.03 -4.10
N LYS A 203 -8.37 15.79 -3.20
CA LYS A 203 -8.87 16.23 -1.88
C LYS A 203 -9.43 15.08 -1.03
N PRO A 204 -8.66 14.02 -0.80
CA PRO A 204 -9.16 12.91 -0.01
C PRO A 204 -9.37 13.34 1.45
N GLN A 205 -10.33 12.71 2.14
CA GLN A 205 -10.48 12.85 3.59
C GLN A 205 -9.31 12.15 4.30
N LEU A 206 -8.87 11.00 3.76
CA LEU A 206 -7.83 10.16 4.33
C LEU A 206 -6.79 9.78 3.27
N LEU A 207 -5.49 9.97 3.59
CA LEU A 207 -4.36 9.47 2.83
C LEU A 207 -3.58 8.49 3.71
N LEU A 208 -3.39 7.27 3.21
CA LEU A 208 -2.67 6.21 3.91
C LEU A 208 -1.41 5.83 3.12
N HIS A 209 -0.25 5.74 3.79
CA HIS A 209 1.01 5.40 3.14
C HIS A 209 1.94 4.52 3.99
N GLY A 210 2.94 3.89 3.36
CA GLY A 210 4.04 3.13 3.97
C GLY A 210 5.40 3.80 3.75
N HIS A 211 6.38 3.04 3.21
CA HIS A 211 7.69 3.45 2.71
C HIS A 211 8.69 4.01 3.74
N TRP A 212 8.21 4.83 4.64
CA TRP A 212 9.09 5.57 5.56
C TRP A 212 9.46 4.79 6.82
N HIS A 213 8.87 3.62 7.01
CA HIS A 213 9.11 2.76 8.18
C HIS A 213 8.86 3.48 9.52
N GLN A 214 8.04 4.53 9.50
CA GLN A 214 7.72 5.36 10.66
C GLN A 214 6.22 5.60 10.71
N PHE A 215 5.63 5.38 11.88
CA PHE A 215 4.25 5.80 12.11
C PHE A 215 4.18 7.31 12.21
N GLN A 216 3.24 7.90 11.50
CA GLN A 216 2.83 9.29 11.67
C GLN A 216 1.33 9.43 11.47
N GLN A 217 0.76 10.45 12.09
CA GLN A 217 -0.63 10.86 11.89
C GLN A 217 -0.66 12.38 11.96
N VAL A 218 -0.88 13.01 10.84
CA VAL A 218 -0.82 14.47 10.70
C VAL A 218 -1.89 14.96 9.72
N ARG A 219 -2.27 16.22 9.82
CA ARG A 219 -3.11 16.87 8.81
C ARG A 219 -2.22 17.46 7.72
N LEU A 220 -2.57 17.25 6.47
CA LEU A 220 -1.82 17.82 5.34
C LEU A 220 -1.95 19.34 5.35
N PRO A 221 -0.82 20.09 5.34
CA PRO A 221 -0.87 21.55 5.43
C PRO A 221 -1.76 22.20 4.36
N GLY A 222 -2.68 23.05 4.80
CA GLY A 222 -3.62 23.77 3.92
C GLY A 222 -4.80 22.94 3.40
N GLN A 223 -4.98 21.71 3.90
CA GLN A 223 -6.06 20.79 3.52
C GLN A 223 -6.73 20.17 4.74
N GLU A 224 -7.92 19.60 4.53
CA GLU A 224 -8.60 18.79 5.57
C GLU A 224 -8.16 17.33 5.56
N THR A 225 -7.33 16.92 4.63
CA THR A 225 -6.83 15.55 4.47
C THR A 225 -6.03 15.13 5.71
N GLU A 226 -6.45 14.05 6.34
CA GLU A 226 -5.65 13.34 7.34
C GLU A 226 -4.67 12.40 6.64
N VAL A 227 -3.40 12.46 7.03
CA VAL A 227 -2.32 11.62 6.51
C VAL A 227 -1.85 10.69 7.59
N ILE A 228 -1.90 9.38 7.33
CA ILE A 228 -1.40 8.36 8.24
C ILE A 228 -0.34 7.54 7.52
N GLY A 229 0.88 7.59 8.03
CA GLY A 229 1.97 6.70 7.64
C GLY A 229 2.04 5.52 8.59
N LEU A 230 2.05 4.31 8.04
CA LEU A 230 2.25 3.09 8.80
C LEU A 230 3.72 2.69 8.83
N SER A 231 4.12 2.00 9.89
CA SER A 231 5.45 1.42 10.01
C SER A 231 5.54 0.11 9.20
N TYR A 232 6.58 -0.67 9.38
CA TYR A 232 6.88 -1.86 8.57
C TYR A 232 6.85 -3.14 9.41
N ASP A 233 7.01 -4.28 8.76
CA ASP A 233 7.04 -5.59 9.37
C ASP A 233 8.06 -5.69 10.53
N GLY A 234 7.70 -6.44 11.57
CA GLY A 234 8.51 -6.57 12.79
C GLY A 234 8.49 -5.35 13.73
N THR A 235 7.74 -4.30 13.42
CA THR A 235 7.62 -3.11 14.25
C THR A 235 6.17 -2.86 14.68
N ARG A 236 5.99 -1.96 15.67
CA ARG A 236 4.66 -1.50 16.08
C ARG A 236 4.12 -0.44 15.15
N LYS A 237 2.78 -0.27 15.17
CA LYS A 237 2.08 0.67 14.30
C LYS A 237 2.26 0.35 12.80
N SER A 238 2.41 -0.93 12.51
CA SER A 238 2.49 -1.48 11.16
C SER A 238 1.12 -1.72 10.52
N TRP A 239 0.04 -1.62 11.29
CA TRP A 239 -1.33 -1.77 10.80
C TRP A 239 -2.34 -0.92 11.57
N LEU A 240 -3.52 -0.76 10.98
CA LEU A 240 -4.72 -0.19 11.60
C LEU A 240 -5.96 -0.91 11.06
N VAL A 241 -7.10 -0.71 11.73
CA VAL A 241 -8.43 -1.09 11.21
C VAL A 241 -9.15 0.17 10.77
N LEU A 242 -9.78 0.11 9.59
CA LEU A 242 -10.57 1.17 9.00
C LEU A 242 -12.00 0.69 8.80
N ASP A 243 -12.95 1.31 9.48
CA ASP A 243 -14.38 1.04 9.35
C ASP A 243 -15.02 1.93 8.27
N LEU A 244 -15.84 1.33 7.40
CA LEU A 244 -16.55 2.01 6.32
C LEU A 244 -18.06 2.07 6.60
N PRO A 245 -18.76 3.10 6.14
CA PRO A 245 -18.28 4.23 5.33
C PRO A 245 -17.71 5.40 6.17
N GLY A 246 -17.75 5.33 7.51
CA GLY A 246 -17.45 6.48 8.39
C GLY A 246 -15.98 6.86 8.47
N LEU A 247 -15.07 6.02 7.96
CA LEU A 247 -13.61 6.17 8.04
C LEU A 247 -13.10 6.22 9.49
N GLU A 248 -13.78 5.54 10.41
CA GLU A 248 -13.32 5.40 11.80
C GLU A 248 -12.10 4.49 11.86
N ILE A 249 -11.10 4.92 12.63
CA ILE A 249 -9.81 4.25 12.72
C ILE A 249 -9.58 3.65 14.10
N THR A 250 -9.24 2.36 14.13
CA THR A 250 -8.70 1.68 15.30
C THR A 250 -7.24 1.32 15.05
N HIS A 251 -6.33 1.89 15.84
CA HIS A 251 -4.91 1.62 15.73
C HIS A 251 -4.49 0.32 16.42
N GLU A 252 -3.40 -0.26 15.94
CA GLU A 252 -2.68 -1.34 16.59
C GLU A 252 -2.46 -1.02 18.08
N PRO A 253 -2.84 -1.94 19.01
CA PRO A 253 -2.67 -1.73 20.45
C PRO A 253 -1.20 -1.52 20.85
N ALA A 254 -0.94 -0.65 21.83
CA ALA A 254 0.41 -0.35 22.29
C ALA A 254 1.16 -1.56 22.90
N GLY A 255 0.44 -2.64 23.27
CA GLY A 255 0.96 -3.85 23.89
C GLY A 255 0.97 -5.12 23.02
N GLY A 256 0.67 -5.02 21.73
CA GLY A 256 0.62 -6.17 20.81
C GLY A 256 1.98 -6.88 20.65
N PRO A 257 1.99 -8.17 20.19
CA PRO A 257 3.22 -8.90 19.94
C PRO A 257 4.04 -8.21 18.86
N LEU A 258 5.36 -8.18 19.02
CA LEU A 258 6.28 -7.92 17.92
C LEU A 258 6.50 -9.26 17.21
N ALA A 259 6.40 -9.29 15.89
CA ALA A 259 6.88 -10.42 15.11
C ALA A 259 8.41 -10.53 15.33
N ILE A 260 8.85 -11.68 15.82
CA ILE A 260 10.26 -11.98 16.06
C ILE A 260 10.88 -12.50 14.75
#